data_bb16d3c69ae0be915334e425899bc189
#
_entry.id   bb16d3c69ae0be915334e425899bc189
#
_cell.length_a   1.000
_cell.length_b   1.000
_cell.length_c   1.000
_cell.angle_alpha   90.00
_cell.angle_beta   90.00
_cell.angle_gamma   90.00
#
_symmetry.space_group_name_H-M   'P 1'
#
loop_
_entity.id
_entity.type
_entity.pdbx_description
1 polymer ?
#
loop_
_entity_poly.entity_id
_entity_poly.type
_entity_poly.pdbx_seq_one_letter_code
_entity_poly.pdbx_strand_id
1 'polypeptide(L)'
;MSNDRVVELLRKAYSDEIETVMNYQTNAIVLDGVRAEEIKESLQTDIQEELTHAEQLGQRLKQLGARPPGSTEFVARQESLQPPEDSTDVLSVIRGVLEAEEDAIATYRELVDAAEDAGDPVTEDLAVTILADEEAHRTEFRGFEKEY
;
A
#
# COMPACT_ATOMS: atom_id res chain seq x y z
N MET A 1 5.43 -21.01 -18.77
CA MET A 1 5.01 -19.73 -18.41
C MET A 1 3.86 -19.82 -17.51
N SER A 2 4.21 -19.80 -16.35
CA SER A 2 3.26 -19.95 -15.28
C SER A 2 2.79 -18.58 -14.83
N ASN A 3 1.54 -18.49 -14.42
CA ASN A 3 1.06 -17.31 -13.75
C ASN A 3 1.28 -17.37 -12.22
N ASP A 4 2.05 -18.36 -11.74
CA ASP A 4 2.30 -18.55 -10.31
C ASP A 4 2.98 -17.35 -9.68
N ARG A 5 3.93 -16.75 -10.37
CA ARG A 5 4.61 -15.56 -9.88
C ARG A 5 3.65 -14.37 -9.82
N VAL A 6 2.77 -14.25 -10.81
CA VAL A 6 1.73 -13.19 -10.82
C VAL A 6 0.80 -13.37 -9.62
N VAL A 7 0.32 -14.60 -9.39
CA VAL A 7 -0.56 -14.88 -8.25
C VAL A 7 0.13 -14.57 -6.92
N GLU A 8 1.40 -15.00 -6.78
CA GLU A 8 2.18 -14.73 -5.56
C GLU A 8 2.28 -13.23 -5.28
N LEU A 9 2.61 -12.45 -6.31
CA LEU A 9 2.75 -10.99 -6.17
C LEU A 9 1.42 -10.29 -5.93
N LEU A 10 0.34 -10.75 -6.57
CA LEU A 10 -1.00 -10.23 -6.30
C LEU A 10 -1.41 -10.48 -4.84
N ARG A 11 -1.13 -11.65 -4.31
CA ARG A 11 -1.42 -11.97 -2.90
C ARG A 11 -0.60 -11.12 -1.96
N LYS A 12 0.68 -10.92 -2.29
CA LYS A 12 1.56 -10.04 -1.51
C LYS A 12 1.05 -8.61 -1.50
N ALA A 13 0.73 -8.08 -2.69
CA ALA A 13 0.24 -6.71 -2.83
C ALA A 13 -1.08 -6.53 -2.07
N TYR A 14 -2.01 -7.49 -2.18
CA TYR A 14 -3.27 -7.46 -1.45
C TYR A 14 -3.02 -7.35 0.06
N SER A 15 -2.17 -8.21 0.60
CA SER A 15 -1.85 -8.21 2.03
C SER A 15 -1.20 -6.90 2.46
N ASP A 16 -0.30 -6.37 1.66
CA ASP A 16 0.38 -5.11 1.95
C ASP A 16 -0.61 -3.94 1.99
N GLU A 17 -1.59 -3.91 1.07
CA GLU A 17 -2.64 -2.88 1.06
C GLU A 17 -3.49 -2.95 2.33
N ILE A 18 -3.90 -4.15 2.74
CA ILE A 18 -4.71 -4.35 3.95
C ILE A 18 -3.92 -3.90 5.19
N GLU A 19 -2.65 -4.25 5.27
CA GLU A 19 -1.79 -3.83 6.38
C GLU A 19 -1.63 -2.32 6.41
N THR A 20 -1.44 -1.70 5.26
CA THR A 20 -1.35 -0.24 5.14
C THR A 20 -2.62 0.44 5.65
N VAL A 21 -3.80 -0.09 5.31
CA VAL A 21 -5.08 0.43 5.82
C VAL A 21 -5.09 0.41 7.35
N MET A 22 -4.71 -0.70 7.96
CA MET A 22 -4.65 -0.83 9.42
C MET A 22 -3.72 0.23 10.02
N ASN A 23 -2.52 0.35 9.46
CA ASN A 23 -1.50 1.26 10.01
C ASN A 23 -1.84 2.73 9.76
N TYR A 24 -2.43 3.05 8.62
CA TYR A 24 -2.90 4.41 8.34
C TYR A 24 -4.01 4.80 9.32
N GLN A 25 -4.96 3.91 9.57
CA GLN A 25 -6.04 4.18 10.50
C GLN A 25 -5.52 4.36 11.92
N THR A 26 -4.61 3.48 12.35
CA THR A 26 -3.99 3.59 13.68
C THR A 26 -3.30 4.94 13.85
N ASN A 27 -2.48 5.35 12.88
CA ASN A 27 -1.76 6.61 12.94
C ASN A 27 -2.69 7.82 12.87
N ALA A 28 -3.74 7.75 12.04
CA ALA A 28 -4.73 8.82 11.96
C ALA A 28 -5.51 9.00 13.26
N ILE A 29 -5.64 7.94 14.05
CA ILE A 29 -6.31 8.00 15.36
C ILE A 29 -5.39 8.55 16.44
N VAL A 30 -4.14 8.09 16.51
CA VAL A 30 -3.25 8.39 17.63
C VAL A 30 -2.50 9.71 17.53
N LEU A 31 -2.31 10.25 16.34
CA LEU A 31 -1.56 11.50 16.17
C LEU A 31 -2.27 12.67 16.81
N ASP A 32 -1.51 13.53 17.50
CA ASP A 32 -1.99 14.72 18.19
C ASP A 32 -1.28 15.98 17.70
N GLY A 33 -1.96 17.10 17.86
CA GLY A 33 -1.38 18.42 17.62
C GLY A 33 -1.80 19.04 16.30
N VAL A 34 -1.64 20.37 16.22
CA VAL A 34 -2.10 21.12 15.03
C VAL A 34 -1.32 20.71 13.78
N ARG A 35 -0.06 20.33 13.93
CA ARG A 35 0.76 19.91 12.81
C ARG A 35 0.38 18.54 12.27
N ALA A 36 -0.39 17.77 13.05
CA ALA A 36 -0.84 16.44 12.64
C ALA A 36 -2.09 16.48 11.76
N GLU A 37 -2.87 17.56 11.78
CA GLU A 37 -4.20 17.59 11.15
C GLU A 37 -4.16 17.31 9.64
N GLU A 38 -3.25 17.95 8.91
CA GLU A 38 -3.09 17.69 7.47
C GLU A 38 -2.71 16.25 7.18
N ILE A 39 -1.83 15.69 7.99
CA ILE A 39 -1.35 14.31 7.82
C ILE A 39 -2.49 13.33 8.12
N LYS A 40 -3.23 13.56 9.19
CA LYS A 40 -4.38 12.71 9.54
C LYS A 40 -5.41 12.70 8.41
N GLU A 41 -5.73 13.87 7.87
CA GLU A 41 -6.68 14.00 6.76
C GLU A 41 -6.19 13.24 5.52
N SER A 42 -4.92 13.38 5.19
CA SER A 42 -4.31 12.69 4.06
C SER A 42 -4.36 11.17 4.24
N LEU A 43 -4.01 10.68 5.45
CA LEU A 43 -4.07 9.26 5.76
C LEU A 43 -5.50 8.72 5.62
N GLN A 44 -6.49 9.46 6.13
CA GLN A 44 -7.90 9.05 6.06
C GLN A 44 -8.40 8.98 4.62
N THR A 45 -7.99 9.92 3.79
CA THR A 45 -8.33 9.92 2.36
C THR A 45 -7.71 8.72 1.65
N ASP A 46 -6.44 8.43 1.95
CA ASP A 46 -5.71 7.35 1.30
C ASP A 46 -6.23 5.96 1.71
N ILE A 47 -6.82 5.83 2.90
CA ILE A 47 -7.43 4.56 3.33
C ILE A 47 -8.45 4.06 2.31
N GLN A 48 -9.31 4.93 1.80
CA GLN A 48 -10.33 4.54 0.83
C GLN A 48 -9.70 4.06 -0.47
N GLU A 49 -8.64 4.71 -0.90
CA GLU A 49 -7.90 4.33 -2.10
C GLU A 49 -7.21 2.98 -1.92
N GLU A 50 -6.55 2.76 -0.76
CA GLU A 50 -5.89 1.49 -0.47
C GLU A 50 -6.89 0.33 -0.39
N LEU A 51 -8.09 0.56 0.17
CA LEU A 51 -9.15 -0.45 0.18
C LEU A 51 -9.62 -0.79 -1.24
N THR A 52 -9.73 0.20 -2.11
CA THR A 52 -10.09 -0.01 -3.50
C THR A 52 -9.02 -0.83 -4.23
N HIS A 53 -7.74 -0.52 -3.99
CA HIS A 53 -6.64 -1.31 -4.54
C HIS A 53 -6.74 -2.76 -4.10
N ALA A 54 -6.95 -3.01 -2.79
CA ALA A 54 -7.06 -4.37 -2.27
C ALA A 54 -8.22 -5.12 -2.93
N GLU A 55 -9.37 -4.47 -3.09
CA GLU A 55 -10.51 -5.10 -3.74
C GLU A 55 -10.19 -5.48 -5.18
N GLN A 56 -9.56 -4.59 -5.93
CA GLN A 56 -9.18 -4.85 -7.33
C GLN A 56 -8.19 -6.01 -7.44
N LEU A 57 -7.20 -6.05 -6.56
CA LEU A 57 -6.22 -7.13 -6.51
C LEU A 57 -6.88 -8.47 -6.16
N GLY A 58 -7.79 -8.46 -5.19
CA GLY A 58 -8.56 -9.63 -4.80
C GLY A 58 -9.45 -10.15 -5.91
N GLN A 59 -10.13 -9.26 -6.64
CA GLN A 59 -10.95 -9.62 -7.78
C GLN A 59 -10.10 -10.26 -8.89
N ARG A 60 -8.92 -9.70 -9.14
CA ARG A 60 -8.02 -10.26 -10.14
C ARG A 60 -7.53 -11.66 -9.75
N LEU A 61 -7.19 -11.87 -8.48
CA LEU A 61 -6.84 -13.20 -7.98
C LEU A 61 -7.95 -14.22 -8.28
N LYS A 62 -9.20 -13.85 -8.00
CA LYS A 62 -10.32 -14.72 -8.27
C LYS A 62 -10.45 -15.04 -9.76
N GLN A 63 -10.29 -14.05 -10.63
CA GLN A 63 -10.34 -14.25 -12.08
C GLN A 63 -9.26 -15.22 -12.57
N LEU A 64 -8.12 -15.25 -11.90
CA LEU A 64 -7.01 -16.16 -12.22
C LEU A 64 -7.16 -17.54 -11.57
N GLY A 65 -8.28 -17.80 -10.89
CA GLY A 65 -8.52 -19.09 -10.24
C GLY A 65 -7.87 -19.23 -8.87
N ALA A 66 -7.40 -18.11 -8.29
CA ALA A 66 -6.82 -18.06 -6.97
C ALA A 66 -7.77 -17.31 -6.02
N ARG A 67 -7.27 -16.89 -4.87
CA ARG A 67 -8.06 -16.09 -3.92
C ARG A 67 -7.15 -15.27 -3.02
N PRO A 68 -7.64 -14.13 -2.49
CA PRO A 68 -6.89 -13.40 -1.48
C PRO A 68 -6.87 -14.17 -0.16
N PRO A 69 -5.88 -13.91 0.71
CA PRO A 69 -5.82 -14.56 2.01
C PRO A 69 -6.93 -14.09 2.93
N GLY A 70 -7.41 -15.00 3.81
CA GLY A 70 -8.20 -14.61 4.95
C GLY A 70 -7.30 -14.22 6.11
N SER A 71 -7.88 -13.81 7.24
CA SER A 71 -7.10 -13.26 8.36
C SER A 71 -6.11 -14.26 8.96
N THR A 72 -6.40 -15.55 8.92
CA THR A 72 -5.49 -16.56 9.49
C THR A 72 -4.29 -16.84 8.57
N GLU A 73 -4.37 -16.44 7.31
CA GLU A 73 -3.28 -16.57 6.34
C GLU A 73 -2.47 -15.27 6.24
N PHE A 74 -3.01 -14.18 6.76
CA PHE A 74 -2.39 -12.87 6.71
C PHE A 74 -1.18 -12.80 7.65
N VAL A 75 -0.08 -12.21 7.18
CA VAL A 75 1.13 -12.00 7.98
C VAL A 75 1.52 -10.53 7.87
N ALA A 76 1.59 -9.86 9.02
CA ALA A 76 2.03 -8.47 9.09
C ALA A 76 3.53 -8.38 8.80
N ARG A 77 3.95 -7.38 8.02
CA ARG A 77 5.35 -7.21 7.62
C ARG A 77 5.84 -5.77 7.68
N GLN A 78 4.93 -4.79 7.84
CA GLN A 78 5.31 -3.37 7.85
C GLN A 78 5.82 -2.97 9.23
N GLU A 79 7.11 -2.81 9.40
CA GLU A 79 7.71 -2.35 10.65
C GLU A 79 7.78 -0.84 10.73
N SER A 80 7.94 -0.18 9.59
CA SER A 80 8.18 1.27 9.51
C SER A 80 6.95 2.12 9.77
N LEU A 81 5.78 1.60 9.52
CA LEU A 81 4.52 2.35 9.58
C LEU A 81 3.79 2.17 10.91
N GLN A 82 4.51 1.78 11.95
CA GLN A 82 3.95 1.62 13.28
C GLN A 82 3.72 2.97 13.94
N PRO A 83 2.75 3.09 14.88
CA PRO A 83 2.49 4.35 15.56
C PRO A 83 3.71 4.78 16.40
N PRO A 84 4.02 6.09 16.44
CA PRO A 84 5.15 6.59 17.22
C PRO A 84 4.87 6.53 18.71
N GLU A 85 5.92 6.46 19.55
CA GLU A 85 5.77 6.53 21.00
C GLU A 85 5.25 7.91 21.43
N ASP A 86 5.74 8.97 20.79
CA ASP A 86 5.28 10.32 21.01
C ASP A 86 4.21 10.65 19.96
N SER A 87 2.98 10.84 20.39
CA SER A 87 1.86 11.11 19.49
C SER A 87 1.98 12.40 18.69
N THR A 88 2.91 13.28 19.04
CA THR A 88 3.20 14.50 18.27
C THR A 88 4.34 14.34 17.28
N ASP A 89 4.93 13.16 17.19
CA ASP A 89 6.03 12.87 16.27
C ASP A 89 5.50 12.58 14.86
N VAL A 90 5.02 13.62 14.21
CA VAL A 90 4.42 13.56 12.88
C VAL A 90 5.46 13.16 11.84
N LEU A 91 6.70 13.65 11.99
CA LEU A 91 7.78 13.35 11.03
C LEU A 91 8.06 11.84 10.96
N SER A 92 8.01 11.15 12.10
CA SER A 92 8.19 9.69 12.13
C SER A 92 7.13 8.99 11.28
N VAL A 93 5.87 9.45 11.37
CA VAL A 93 4.77 8.88 10.57
C VAL A 93 4.96 9.16 9.09
N ILE A 94 5.34 10.39 8.73
CA ILE A 94 5.61 10.75 7.32
C ILE A 94 6.69 9.86 6.74
N ARG A 95 7.78 9.64 7.47
CA ARG A 95 8.88 8.78 7.02
C ARG A 95 8.45 7.32 6.91
N GLY A 96 7.60 6.87 7.84
CA GLY A 96 7.04 5.52 7.78
C GLY A 96 6.17 5.32 6.55
N VAL A 97 5.36 6.30 6.19
CA VAL A 97 4.56 6.27 4.96
C VAL A 97 5.46 6.19 3.73
N LEU A 98 6.51 7.03 3.67
CA LEU A 98 7.44 7.03 2.55
C LEU A 98 8.12 5.67 2.38
N GLU A 99 8.51 5.03 3.46
CA GLU A 99 9.12 3.70 3.39
C GLU A 99 8.13 2.66 2.88
N ALA A 100 6.89 2.70 3.37
CA ALA A 100 5.84 1.80 2.90
C ALA A 100 5.52 2.02 1.42
N GLU A 101 5.51 3.27 0.96
CA GLU A 101 5.29 3.59 -0.46
C GLU A 101 6.42 3.09 -1.34
N GLU A 102 7.68 3.20 -0.90
CA GLU A 102 8.82 2.67 -1.66
C GLU A 102 8.70 1.14 -1.81
N ASP A 103 8.30 0.45 -0.74
CA ASP A 103 8.10 -1.01 -0.79
C ASP A 103 6.94 -1.38 -1.72
N ALA A 104 5.84 -0.64 -1.67
CA ALA A 104 4.69 -0.86 -2.55
C ALA A 104 5.08 -0.64 -4.02
N ILE A 105 5.79 0.45 -4.31
CA ILE A 105 6.26 0.77 -5.67
C ILE A 105 7.12 -0.37 -6.21
N ALA A 106 8.05 -0.89 -5.39
CA ALA A 106 8.89 -2.01 -5.79
C ALA A 106 8.05 -3.24 -6.11
N THR A 107 7.06 -3.56 -5.28
CA THR A 107 6.18 -4.71 -5.49
C THR A 107 5.36 -4.57 -6.78
N TYR A 108 4.80 -3.40 -7.05
CA TYR A 108 4.00 -3.20 -8.26
C TYR A 108 4.87 -3.22 -9.51
N ARG A 109 6.10 -2.74 -9.44
CA ARG A 109 7.04 -2.86 -10.58
C ARG A 109 7.36 -4.33 -10.88
N GLU A 110 7.58 -5.13 -9.83
CA GLU A 110 7.77 -6.57 -10.02
C GLU A 110 6.53 -7.23 -10.62
N LEU A 111 5.34 -6.81 -10.18
CA LEU A 111 4.08 -7.35 -10.70
C LEU A 111 3.89 -6.99 -12.18
N VAL A 112 4.23 -5.77 -12.59
CA VAL A 112 4.21 -5.35 -13.99
C VAL A 112 5.08 -6.29 -14.83
N ASP A 113 6.32 -6.50 -14.38
CA ASP A 113 7.27 -7.36 -15.11
C ASP A 113 6.80 -8.81 -15.16
N ALA A 114 6.31 -9.35 -14.05
CA ALA A 114 5.81 -10.72 -13.99
C ALA A 114 4.58 -10.92 -14.89
N ALA A 115 3.67 -9.95 -14.92
CA ALA A 115 2.48 -10.00 -15.76
C ALA A 115 2.84 -9.93 -17.23
N GLU A 116 3.79 -9.08 -17.61
CA GLU A 116 4.30 -9.01 -18.98
C GLU A 116 4.90 -10.35 -19.39
N ASP A 117 5.77 -10.93 -18.57
CA ASP A 117 6.40 -12.21 -18.83
C ASP A 117 5.38 -13.35 -18.97
N ALA A 118 4.29 -13.30 -18.21
CA ALA A 118 3.23 -14.30 -18.26
C ALA A 118 2.23 -14.07 -19.40
N GLY A 119 2.36 -12.99 -20.15
CA GLY A 119 1.41 -12.63 -21.20
C GLY A 119 0.03 -12.25 -20.64
N ASP A 120 0.01 -11.57 -19.50
CA ASP A 120 -1.22 -11.19 -18.79
C ASP A 120 -1.38 -9.67 -18.79
N PRO A 121 -1.91 -9.08 -19.89
CA PRO A 121 -2.03 -7.63 -20.00
C PRO A 121 -3.05 -7.04 -19.02
N VAL A 122 -4.01 -7.81 -18.55
CA VAL A 122 -5.02 -7.31 -17.60
C VAL A 122 -4.39 -7.06 -16.24
N THR A 123 -3.59 -7.99 -15.75
CA THR A 123 -2.83 -7.79 -14.50
C THR A 123 -1.81 -6.69 -14.68
N GLU A 124 -1.12 -6.65 -15.83
CA GLU A 124 -0.13 -5.61 -16.10
C GLU A 124 -0.78 -4.22 -16.04
N ASP A 125 -1.92 -4.03 -16.69
CA ASP A 125 -2.63 -2.75 -16.69
C ASP A 125 -3.08 -2.36 -15.28
N LEU A 126 -3.63 -3.31 -14.53
CA LEU A 126 -4.01 -3.08 -13.13
C LEU A 126 -2.81 -2.63 -12.29
N ALA A 127 -1.69 -3.32 -12.43
CA ALA A 127 -0.47 -3.01 -11.68
C ALA A 127 0.07 -1.63 -12.02
N VAL A 128 0.06 -1.26 -13.30
CA VAL A 128 0.50 0.07 -13.76
C VAL A 128 -0.39 1.16 -13.17
N THR A 129 -1.70 0.95 -13.15
CA THR A 129 -2.66 1.92 -12.62
C THR A 129 -2.44 2.14 -11.12
N ILE A 130 -2.27 1.07 -10.35
CA ILE A 130 -2.01 1.18 -8.92
C ILE A 130 -0.62 1.78 -8.66
N LEU A 131 0.38 1.39 -9.44
CA LEU A 131 1.72 1.97 -9.34
C LEU A 131 1.69 3.50 -9.49
N ALA A 132 0.89 4.01 -10.43
CA ALA A 132 0.74 5.44 -10.62
C ALA A 132 0.17 6.12 -9.37
N ASP A 133 -0.80 5.50 -8.71
CA ASP A 133 -1.38 6.02 -7.46
C ASP A 133 -0.34 6.04 -6.33
N GLU A 134 0.44 4.97 -6.20
CA GLU A 134 1.48 4.87 -5.17
C GLU A 134 2.59 5.91 -5.39
N GLU A 135 2.96 6.17 -6.63
CA GLU A 135 3.93 7.23 -6.94
C GLU A 135 3.39 8.62 -6.61
N ALA A 136 2.09 8.83 -6.80
CA ALA A 136 1.43 10.09 -6.43
C ALA A 136 1.44 10.29 -4.91
N HIS A 137 1.14 9.24 -4.14
CA HIS A 137 1.21 9.28 -2.67
C HIS A 137 2.63 9.60 -2.20
N ARG A 138 3.62 8.96 -2.80
CA ARG A 138 5.02 9.22 -2.47
C ARG A 138 5.38 10.69 -2.69
N THR A 139 4.95 11.26 -3.81
CA THR A 139 5.20 12.67 -4.13
C THR A 139 4.57 13.57 -3.08
N GLU A 140 3.34 13.30 -2.69
CA GLU A 140 2.63 14.07 -1.67
C GLU A 140 3.39 14.04 -0.34
N PHE A 141 3.76 12.84 0.13
CA PHE A 141 4.43 12.71 1.42
C PHE A 141 5.87 13.22 1.42
N ARG A 142 6.56 13.17 0.28
CA ARG A 142 7.85 13.87 0.13
C ARG A 142 7.70 15.36 0.29
N GLY A 143 6.58 15.91 -0.20
CA GLY A 143 6.24 17.32 0.01
C GLY A 143 6.03 17.64 1.48
N PHE A 144 5.29 16.80 2.19
CA PHE A 144 5.09 16.98 3.63
C PHE A 144 6.42 16.91 4.40
N GLU A 145 7.28 15.98 4.04
CA GLU A 145 8.58 15.80 4.70
C GLU A 145 9.42 17.08 4.67
N LYS A 146 9.31 17.88 3.62
CA LYS A 146 10.06 19.13 3.49
C LYS A 146 9.66 20.15 4.55
N GLU A 147 8.44 20.06 5.09
CA GLU A 147 7.92 21.03 6.04
C GLU A 147 8.12 20.64 7.49
N TYR A 148 8.29 19.37 7.74
CA TYR A 148 8.42 18.79 9.07
C TYR A 148 9.87 18.44 9.37
#